data_618be29895f17ebdc42eeddf82d30d96
#
_entry.id   618be29895f17ebdc42eeddf82d30d96
#
_cell.length_a   1.000
_cell.length_b   1.000
_cell.length_c   1.000
_cell.angle_alpha   90.00
_cell.angle_beta   90.00
_cell.angle_gamma   90.00
#
_symmetry.space_group_name_H-M   'P 1'
#
loop_
_entity.id
_entity.type
_entity.pdbx_description
1 polymer ?
#
loop_
_entity_poly.entity_id
_entity_poly.type
_entity_poly.pdbx_seq_one_letter_code
_entity_poly.pdbx_strand_id
1 'polypeptide(L)'
;VWDSVLEWLKNTLPGMLEGLVNYAKDKALSLPSFGLALIIYIMASYLLTADYPDLRTAAARRTDRRLLAFLIQVRDTALAAFGGYLKAEFLLSVGVFFILLGGFFIIHQPYGLLLALVLAVMDFIPIIGAGTVMVPWAVIDLFTGNLGGAIRLMVIWGLIALFRRVGEPKFVGDQTGLSPILSLVSIYVGMRLGGVLGMILGPTVLLIALNLVKLGLFDGVRADAEAAVEDVIAILRERPESE
;
A
#
# COMPACT_ATOMS: atom_id res chain seq x y z
N VAL A 1 -13.16 27.45 28.76
CA VAL A 1 -12.56 26.34 27.95
C VAL A 1 -13.65 25.56 27.23
N TRP A 2 -14.74 25.12 27.90
CA TRP A 2 -15.86 24.38 27.28
C TRP A 2 -16.61 25.24 26.25
N ASP A 3 -16.87 26.51 26.55
CA ASP A 3 -17.57 27.41 25.63
C ASP A 3 -16.76 27.65 24.36
N SER A 4 -15.45 27.79 24.49
CA SER A 4 -14.55 27.97 23.35
C SER A 4 -14.48 26.72 22.45
N VAL A 5 -14.55 25.52 23.04
CA VAL A 5 -14.58 24.25 22.30
C VAL A 5 -15.91 24.07 21.58
N LEU A 6 -17.02 24.40 22.25
CA LEU A 6 -18.35 24.33 21.64
C LEU A 6 -18.51 25.33 20.49
N GLU A 7 -17.95 26.53 20.64
CA GLU A 7 -17.97 27.57 19.62
C GLU A 7 -17.09 27.18 18.41
N TRP A 8 -15.91 26.60 18.67
CA TRP A 8 -15.06 26.06 17.63
C TRP A 8 -15.75 24.89 16.89
N LEU A 9 -16.38 23.97 17.61
CA LEU A 9 -17.14 22.86 17.02
C LEU A 9 -18.31 23.38 16.18
N LYS A 10 -19.10 24.32 16.68
CA LYS A 10 -20.22 24.94 15.92
C LYS A 10 -19.76 25.62 14.64
N ASN A 11 -18.57 26.18 14.64
CA ASN A 11 -18.04 26.92 13.48
C ASN A 11 -17.33 25.99 12.49
N THR A 12 -16.74 24.87 12.95
CA THR A 12 -15.94 23.97 12.12
C THR A 12 -16.75 22.80 11.58
N LEU A 13 -17.70 22.25 12.34
CA LEU A 13 -18.53 21.11 11.96
C LEU A 13 -19.32 21.32 10.66
N PRO A 14 -19.99 22.48 10.42
CA PRO A 14 -20.71 22.69 9.16
C PRO A 14 -19.78 22.61 7.95
N GLY A 15 -18.60 23.23 8.00
CA GLY A 15 -17.62 23.18 6.91
C GLY A 15 -17.08 21.77 6.64
N MET A 16 -16.87 20.98 7.69
CA MET A 16 -16.47 19.57 7.55
C MET A 16 -17.59 18.73 6.95
N LEU A 17 -18.85 18.96 7.37
CA LEU A 17 -20.02 18.27 6.81
C LEU A 17 -20.24 18.64 5.34
N GLU A 18 -20.12 19.92 4.98
CA GLU A 18 -20.19 20.36 3.58
C GLU A 18 -19.06 19.74 2.74
N GLY A 19 -17.85 19.69 3.27
CA GLY A 19 -16.73 19.01 2.63
C GLY A 19 -17.00 17.53 2.38
N LEU A 20 -17.54 16.80 3.35
CA LEU A 20 -17.94 15.41 3.24
C LEU A 20 -19.07 15.20 2.22
N VAL A 21 -20.09 16.07 2.24
CA VAL A 21 -21.21 16.02 1.29
C VAL A 21 -20.74 16.29 -0.14
N ASN A 22 -19.86 17.28 -0.34
CA ASN A 22 -19.30 17.59 -1.65
C ASN A 22 -18.40 16.44 -2.15
N TYR A 23 -17.55 15.88 -1.28
CA TYR A 23 -16.76 14.70 -1.60
C TYR A 23 -17.63 13.50 -1.97
N ALA A 24 -18.70 13.24 -1.22
CA ALA A 24 -19.65 12.19 -1.52
C ALA A 24 -20.39 12.43 -2.85
N LYS A 25 -20.79 13.68 -3.15
CA LYS A 25 -21.36 14.07 -4.43
C LYS A 25 -20.43 13.83 -5.59
N ASP A 26 -19.18 14.27 -5.49
CA ASP A 26 -18.16 14.12 -6.54
C ASP A 26 -17.88 12.63 -6.80
N LYS A 27 -17.84 11.82 -5.74
CA LYS A 27 -17.70 10.37 -5.86
C LYS A 27 -18.94 9.70 -6.45
N ALA A 28 -20.14 10.13 -6.06
CA ALA A 28 -21.38 9.63 -6.64
C ALA A 28 -21.48 9.95 -8.14
N LEU A 29 -21.06 11.14 -8.57
CA LEU A 29 -21.02 11.52 -9.99
C LEU A 29 -19.95 10.75 -10.79
N SER A 30 -18.97 10.17 -10.14
CA SER A 30 -17.95 9.31 -10.78
C SER A 30 -18.38 7.83 -10.89
N LEU A 31 -19.49 7.42 -10.25
CA LEU A 31 -19.97 6.03 -10.30
C LEU A 31 -20.27 5.52 -11.72
N PRO A 32 -20.90 6.31 -12.64
CA PRO A 32 -21.12 5.85 -14.00
C PRO A 32 -19.82 5.58 -14.76
N SER A 33 -18.83 6.46 -14.62
CA SER A 33 -17.51 6.28 -15.26
C SER A 33 -16.74 5.11 -14.65
N PHE A 34 -16.84 4.89 -13.35
CA PHE A 34 -16.29 3.70 -12.68
C PHE A 34 -16.98 2.43 -13.16
N GLY A 35 -18.32 2.44 -13.30
CA GLY A 35 -19.09 1.31 -13.83
C GLY A 35 -18.69 0.96 -15.26
N LEU A 36 -18.54 1.97 -16.12
CA LEU A 36 -18.05 1.79 -17.49
C LEU A 36 -16.62 1.22 -17.52
N ALA A 37 -15.72 1.77 -16.71
CA ALA A 37 -14.36 1.27 -16.59
C ALA A 37 -14.32 -0.18 -16.10
N LEU A 38 -15.16 -0.54 -15.14
CA LEU A 38 -15.30 -1.91 -14.64
C LEU A 38 -15.79 -2.88 -15.73
N ILE A 39 -16.80 -2.48 -16.52
CA ILE A 39 -17.30 -3.28 -17.65
C ILE A 39 -16.18 -3.49 -18.68
N ILE A 40 -15.49 -2.42 -19.07
CA ILE A 40 -14.36 -2.51 -20.02
C ILE A 40 -13.27 -3.42 -19.46
N TYR A 41 -12.95 -3.29 -18.16
CA TYR A 41 -11.96 -4.13 -17.51
C TYR A 41 -12.35 -5.61 -17.54
N ILE A 42 -13.59 -5.94 -17.19
CA ILE A 42 -14.09 -7.32 -17.21
C ILE A 42 -14.08 -7.88 -18.64
N MET A 43 -14.56 -7.10 -19.64
CA MET A 43 -14.52 -7.51 -21.04
C MET A 43 -13.10 -7.72 -21.55
N ALA A 44 -12.20 -6.78 -21.28
CA ALA A 44 -10.80 -6.89 -21.69
C ALA A 44 -10.11 -8.09 -21.01
N SER A 45 -10.38 -8.32 -19.72
CA SER A 45 -9.87 -9.47 -18.98
C SER A 45 -10.37 -10.80 -19.55
N TYR A 46 -11.66 -10.86 -19.90
CA TYR A 46 -12.25 -12.04 -20.54
C TYR A 46 -11.61 -12.31 -21.91
N LEU A 47 -11.55 -11.30 -22.79
CA LEU A 47 -10.96 -11.42 -24.12
C LEU A 47 -9.47 -11.83 -24.05
N LEU A 48 -8.72 -11.18 -23.15
CA LEU A 48 -7.31 -11.52 -22.95
C LEU A 48 -7.14 -12.97 -22.47
N THR A 49 -8.04 -13.45 -21.63
CA THR A 49 -8.01 -14.82 -21.12
C THR A 49 -8.42 -15.82 -22.22
N ALA A 50 -9.40 -15.49 -23.04
CA ALA A 50 -9.86 -16.30 -24.17
C ALA A 50 -8.74 -16.44 -25.22
N ASP A 51 -8.08 -15.35 -25.58
CA ASP A 51 -7.01 -15.31 -26.58
C ASP A 51 -5.62 -15.64 -26.01
N TYR A 52 -5.52 -15.90 -24.70
CA TYR A 52 -4.25 -16.15 -24.02
C TYR A 52 -3.39 -17.26 -24.67
N PRO A 53 -3.95 -18.43 -25.09
CA PRO A 53 -3.18 -19.47 -25.75
C PRO A 53 -2.51 -18.98 -27.04
N ASP A 54 -3.25 -18.23 -27.84
CA ASP A 54 -2.77 -17.71 -29.14
C ASP A 54 -1.75 -16.59 -28.95
N LEU A 55 -2.02 -15.67 -28.03
CA LEU A 55 -1.06 -14.63 -27.63
C LEU A 55 0.25 -15.21 -27.12
N ARG A 56 0.17 -16.25 -26.25
CA ARG A 56 1.35 -16.94 -25.72
C ARG A 56 2.16 -17.61 -26.82
N THR A 57 1.51 -18.28 -27.76
CA THR A 57 2.21 -18.95 -28.88
C THR A 57 2.80 -17.93 -29.86
N ALA A 58 2.12 -16.85 -30.15
CA ALA A 58 2.62 -15.77 -30.98
C ALA A 58 3.82 -15.05 -30.33
N ALA A 59 3.74 -14.75 -29.03
CA ALA A 59 4.84 -14.19 -28.28
C ALA A 59 6.06 -15.12 -28.22
N ALA A 60 5.85 -16.42 -27.97
CA ALA A 60 6.92 -17.40 -27.92
C ALA A 60 7.65 -17.57 -29.26
N ARG A 61 6.95 -17.38 -30.39
CA ARG A 61 7.55 -17.46 -31.74
C ARG A 61 8.39 -16.24 -32.11
N ARG A 62 8.09 -15.07 -31.53
CA ARG A 62 8.76 -13.77 -31.85
C ARG A 62 9.77 -13.35 -30.81
N THR A 63 9.76 -13.95 -29.64
CA THR A 63 10.59 -13.56 -28.51
C THR A 63 11.83 -14.45 -28.41
N ASP A 64 12.99 -13.84 -28.22
CA ASP A 64 14.23 -14.57 -27.94
C ASP A 64 14.03 -15.43 -26.67
N ARG A 65 14.60 -16.64 -26.70
CA ARG A 65 14.52 -17.60 -25.56
C ARG A 65 15.02 -16.99 -24.26
N ARG A 66 16.03 -16.12 -24.32
CA ARG A 66 16.55 -15.42 -23.13
C ARG A 66 15.51 -14.47 -22.53
N LEU A 67 14.86 -13.68 -23.40
CA LEU A 67 13.81 -12.75 -22.97
C LEU A 67 12.58 -13.49 -22.42
N LEU A 68 12.21 -14.62 -23.05
CA LEU A 68 11.08 -15.43 -22.56
C LEU A 68 11.37 -16.04 -21.18
N ALA A 69 12.55 -16.64 -20.99
CA ALA A 69 12.97 -17.19 -19.70
C ALA A 69 12.97 -16.11 -18.61
N PHE A 70 13.46 -14.94 -18.96
CA PHE A 70 13.46 -13.76 -18.09
C PHE A 70 12.05 -13.32 -17.69
N LEU A 71 11.13 -13.17 -18.65
CA LEU A 71 9.73 -12.78 -18.36
C LEU A 71 9.02 -13.80 -17.47
N ILE A 72 9.30 -15.09 -17.66
CA ILE A 72 8.78 -16.15 -16.79
C ILE A 72 9.33 -15.99 -15.36
N GLN A 73 10.62 -15.76 -15.21
CA GLN A 73 11.25 -15.56 -13.90
C GLN A 73 10.72 -14.31 -13.19
N VAL A 74 10.53 -13.21 -13.93
CA VAL A 74 9.92 -11.99 -13.41
C VAL A 74 8.51 -12.26 -12.90
N ARG A 75 7.68 -12.93 -13.71
CA ARG A 75 6.31 -13.28 -13.32
C ARG A 75 6.30 -14.15 -12.05
N ASP A 76 7.11 -15.19 -12.01
CA ASP A 76 7.10 -16.11 -10.89
C ASP A 76 7.61 -15.44 -9.60
N THR A 77 8.64 -14.61 -9.71
CA THR A 77 9.13 -13.78 -8.60
C THR A 77 8.06 -12.79 -8.13
N ALA A 78 7.38 -12.14 -9.08
CA ALA A 78 6.31 -11.20 -8.78
C ALA A 78 5.14 -11.85 -8.05
N LEU A 79 4.67 -13.00 -8.57
CA LEU A 79 3.57 -13.76 -7.97
C LEU A 79 3.93 -14.29 -6.58
N ALA A 80 5.15 -14.80 -6.40
CA ALA A 80 5.63 -15.28 -5.11
C ALA A 80 5.73 -14.13 -4.08
N ALA A 81 6.32 -13.01 -4.48
CA ALA A 81 6.47 -11.84 -3.61
C ALA A 81 5.12 -11.23 -3.23
N PHE A 82 4.22 -11.06 -4.20
CA PHE A 82 2.89 -10.52 -3.97
C PHE A 82 2.04 -11.44 -3.09
N GLY A 83 2.02 -12.75 -3.40
CA GLY A 83 1.30 -13.74 -2.61
C GLY A 83 1.86 -13.86 -1.19
N GLY A 84 3.18 -13.80 -1.03
CA GLY A 84 3.85 -13.78 0.27
C GLY A 84 3.45 -12.56 1.10
N TYR A 85 3.50 -11.36 0.49
CA TYR A 85 3.10 -10.12 1.14
C TYR A 85 1.62 -10.14 1.58
N LEU A 86 0.70 -10.48 0.66
CA LEU A 86 -0.73 -10.55 0.99
C LEU A 86 -1.02 -11.57 2.09
N LYS A 87 -0.37 -12.73 2.06
CA LYS A 87 -0.50 -13.74 3.10
C LYS A 87 -0.03 -13.23 4.45
N ALA A 88 1.12 -12.56 4.49
CA ALA A 88 1.67 -11.98 5.71
C ALA A 88 0.74 -10.91 6.29
N GLU A 89 0.27 -9.97 5.46
CA GLU A 89 -0.64 -8.90 5.87
C GLU A 89 -1.99 -9.45 6.34
N PHE A 90 -2.52 -10.46 5.65
CA PHE A 90 -3.74 -11.15 6.08
C PHE A 90 -3.58 -11.80 7.45
N LEU A 91 -2.46 -12.49 7.71
CA LEU A 91 -2.19 -13.10 9.01
C LEU A 91 -2.06 -12.06 10.12
N LEU A 92 -1.41 -10.93 9.84
CA LEU A 92 -1.32 -9.80 10.77
C LEU A 92 -2.71 -9.23 11.07
N SER A 93 -3.51 -8.99 10.04
CA SER A 93 -4.89 -8.47 10.20
C SER A 93 -5.78 -9.43 10.99
N VAL A 94 -5.65 -10.74 10.79
CA VAL A 94 -6.34 -11.75 11.61
C VAL A 94 -5.89 -11.68 13.08
N GLY A 95 -4.60 -11.51 13.35
CA GLY A 95 -4.09 -11.31 14.71
C GLY A 95 -4.65 -10.04 15.36
N VAL A 96 -4.69 -8.93 14.62
CA VAL A 96 -5.31 -7.66 15.06
C VAL A 96 -6.80 -7.84 15.33
N PHE A 97 -7.52 -8.57 14.49
CA PHE A 97 -8.92 -8.90 14.72
C PHE A 97 -9.16 -9.58 16.09
N PHE A 98 -8.35 -10.57 16.42
CA PHE A 98 -8.48 -11.25 17.73
C PHE A 98 -8.12 -10.36 18.91
N ILE A 99 -7.12 -9.48 18.77
CA ILE A 99 -6.78 -8.49 19.81
C ILE A 99 -7.95 -7.51 20.01
N LEU A 100 -8.51 -6.98 18.91
CA LEU A 100 -9.68 -6.09 18.94
C LEU A 100 -10.90 -6.78 19.55
N LEU A 101 -11.20 -8.00 19.10
CA LEU A 101 -12.33 -8.76 19.58
C LEU A 101 -12.23 -9.03 21.10
N GLY A 102 -11.07 -9.51 21.56
CA GLY A 102 -10.80 -9.73 22.98
C GLY A 102 -10.84 -8.44 23.79
N GLY A 103 -10.21 -7.38 23.29
CA GLY A 103 -10.23 -6.06 23.92
C GLY A 103 -11.65 -5.49 24.05
N PHE A 104 -12.43 -5.50 22.98
CA PHE A 104 -13.82 -5.03 23.00
C PHE A 104 -14.74 -5.89 23.84
N PHE A 105 -14.49 -7.19 23.88
CA PHE A 105 -15.22 -8.08 24.78
C PHE A 105 -14.97 -7.74 26.26
N ILE A 106 -13.70 -7.54 26.65
CA ILE A 106 -13.30 -7.19 28.02
C ILE A 106 -13.91 -5.85 28.47
N ILE A 107 -13.95 -4.85 27.57
CA ILE A 107 -14.49 -3.54 27.89
C ILE A 107 -16.03 -3.46 27.71
N HIS A 108 -16.67 -4.57 27.33
CA HIS A 108 -18.11 -4.67 27.07
C HIS A 108 -18.58 -3.65 26.02
N GLN A 109 -17.79 -3.46 24.96
CA GLN A 109 -18.12 -2.51 23.90
C GLN A 109 -19.33 -3.00 23.10
N PRO A 110 -20.41 -2.20 22.98
CA PRO A 110 -21.53 -2.54 22.12
C PRO A 110 -21.06 -2.71 20.68
N TYR A 111 -21.61 -3.73 19.98
CA TYR A 111 -21.20 -4.08 18.62
C TYR A 111 -19.71 -4.46 18.46
N GLY A 112 -19.05 -4.94 19.54
CA GLY A 112 -17.60 -5.21 19.56
C GLY A 112 -17.14 -6.13 18.44
N LEU A 113 -17.92 -7.15 18.07
CA LEU A 113 -17.59 -8.04 16.94
C LEU A 113 -17.56 -7.28 15.60
N LEU A 114 -18.58 -6.45 15.34
CA LEU A 114 -18.67 -5.67 14.09
C LEU A 114 -17.53 -4.66 14.01
N LEU A 115 -17.27 -3.95 15.12
CA LEU A 115 -16.19 -2.99 15.19
C LEU A 115 -14.82 -3.66 15.02
N ALA A 116 -14.59 -4.82 15.65
CA ALA A 116 -13.37 -5.58 15.49
C ALA A 116 -13.14 -6.00 14.04
N LEU A 117 -14.20 -6.46 13.35
CA LEU A 117 -14.13 -6.84 11.95
C LEU A 117 -13.82 -5.64 11.05
N VAL A 118 -14.55 -4.53 11.20
CA VAL A 118 -14.33 -3.32 10.40
C VAL A 118 -12.93 -2.77 10.60
N LEU A 119 -12.48 -2.66 11.85
CA LEU A 119 -11.15 -2.15 12.17
C LEU A 119 -10.03 -3.08 11.68
N ALA A 120 -10.22 -4.40 11.74
CA ALA A 120 -9.25 -5.34 11.19
C ALA A 120 -9.15 -5.27 9.66
N VAL A 121 -10.29 -5.06 8.96
CA VAL A 121 -10.28 -4.81 7.51
C VAL A 121 -9.60 -3.48 7.17
N MET A 122 -9.83 -2.43 7.97
CA MET A 122 -9.10 -1.17 7.81
C MET A 122 -7.62 -1.31 8.08
N ASP A 123 -7.26 -2.17 9.04
CA ASP A 123 -5.87 -2.44 9.41
C ASP A 123 -5.09 -3.19 8.32
N PHE A 124 -5.79 -3.92 7.44
CA PHE A 124 -5.21 -4.53 6.25
C PHE A 124 -4.63 -3.51 5.25
N ILE A 125 -5.10 -2.26 5.32
CA ILE A 125 -4.62 -1.19 4.42
C ILE A 125 -3.40 -0.52 5.07
N PRO A 126 -2.19 -0.60 4.44
CA PRO A 126 -1.00 0.07 4.94
C PRO A 126 -1.25 1.56 5.23
N ILE A 127 -0.64 2.10 6.28
CA ILE A 127 -0.76 3.51 6.72
C ILE A 127 -2.11 3.83 7.40
N ILE A 128 -3.24 3.27 6.97
CA ILE A 128 -4.53 3.55 7.61
C ILE A 128 -4.55 2.92 9.01
N GLY A 129 -4.48 1.60 9.10
CA GLY A 129 -4.43 0.88 10.36
C GLY A 129 -5.63 1.12 11.30
N ALA A 130 -5.78 0.29 12.33
CA ALA A 130 -6.82 0.46 13.35
C ALA A 130 -6.67 1.77 14.16
N GLY A 131 -5.43 2.29 14.25
CA GLY A 131 -5.12 3.53 14.97
C GLY A 131 -5.81 4.77 14.39
N THR A 132 -6.05 4.82 13.08
CA THR A 132 -6.73 5.93 12.41
C THR A 132 -8.13 6.19 12.97
N VAL A 133 -8.79 5.15 13.48
CA VAL A 133 -10.11 5.26 14.12
C VAL A 133 -9.98 5.28 15.64
N MET A 134 -9.17 4.40 16.21
CA MET A 134 -9.08 4.24 17.67
C MET A 134 -8.48 5.46 18.37
N VAL A 135 -7.50 6.13 17.75
CA VAL A 135 -6.88 7.34 18.35
C VAL A 135 -7.86 8.51 18.39
N PRO A 136 -8.52 8.93 17.29
CA PRO A 136 -9.55 9.95 17.36
C PRO A 136 -10.71 9.59 18.29
N TRP A 137 -11.12 8.33 18.33
CA TRP A 137 -12.15 7.87 19.26
C TRP A 137 -11.74 8.06 20.73
N ALA A 138 -10.51 7.65 21.10
CA ALA A 138 -10.00 7.87 22.43
C ALA A 138 -9.89 9.37 22.80
N VAL A 139 -9.55 10.21 21.83
CA VAL A 139 -9.53 11.68 22.01
C VAL A 139 -10.95 12.21 22.28
N ILE A 140 -11.96 11.75 21.56
CA ILE A 140 -13.36 12.11 21.79
C ILE A 140 -13.79 11.68 23.20
N ASP A 141 -13.49 10.43 23.60
CA ASP A 141 -13.79 9.90 24.94
C ASP A 141 -13.13 10.77 26.03
N LEU A 142 -11.89 11.21 25.80
CA LEU A 142 -11.18 12.09 26.73
C LEU A 142 -11.90 13.44 26.89
N PHE A 143 -12.33 14.05 25.81
CA PHE A 143 -13.03 15.33 25.83
C PHE A 143 -14.46 15.24 26.39
N THR A 144 -15.11 14.09 26.26
CA THR A 144 -16.43 13.85 26.83
C THR A 144 -16.38 13.47 28.32
N GLY A 145 -15.18 13.44 28.91
CA GLY A 145 -14.98 13.13 30.33
C GLY A 145 -14.90 11.62 30.63
N ASN A 146 -14.92 10.76 29.60
CA ASN A 146 -14.79 9.32 29.74
C ASN A 146 -13.31 8.88 29.70
N LEU A 147 -12.53 9.34 30.69
CA LEU A 147 -11.10 9.01 30.80
C LEU A 147 -10.86 7.49 30.80
N GLY A 148 -11.74 6.72 31.48
CA GLY A 148 -11.63 5.26 31.53
C GLY A 148 -11.81 4.62 30.14
N GLY A 149 -12.70 5.15 29.30
CA GLY A 149 -12.89 4.72 27.91
C GLY A 149 -11.65 5.00 27.08
N ALA A 150 -11.15 6.23 27.13
CA ALA A 150 -9.96 6.65 26.40
C ALA A 150 -8.74 5.77 26.73
N ILE A 151 -8.47 5.52 28.02
CA ILE A 151 -7.35 4.69 28.45
C ILE A 151 -7.52 3.25 27.91
N ARG A 152 -8.70 2.66 28.02
CA ARG A 152 -8.97 1.29 27.53
C ARG A 152 -8.73 1.17 26.04
N LEU A 153 -9.21 2.12 25.25
CA LEU A 153 -8.97 2.16 23.80
C LEU A 153 -7.48 2.29 23.47
N MET A 154 -6.76 3.14 24.19
CA MET A 154 -5.31 3.31 23.99
C MET A 154 -4.51 2.08 24.39
N VAL A 155 -4.91 1.35 25.41
CA VAL A 155 -4.29 0.06 25.79
C VAL A 155 -4.48 -0.97 24.67
N ILE A 156 -5.70 -1.11 24.14
CA ILE A 156 -5.97 -2.05 23.04
C ILE A 156 -5.15 -1.65 21.81
N TRP A 157 -5.13 -0.36 21.44
CA TRP A 157 -4.32 0.13 20.33
C TRP A 157 -2.83 -0.11 20.57
N GLY A 158 -2.32 0.13 21.78
CA GLY A 158 -0.93 -0.14 22.12
C GLY A 158 -0.55 -1.62 21.96
N LEU A 159 -1.45 -2.54 22.34
CA LEU A 159 -1.26 -3.97 22.11
C LEU A 159 -1.20 -4.31 20.60
N ILE A 160 -2.06 -3.69 19.79
CA ILE A 160 -2.03 -3.84 18.33
C ILE A 160 -0.72 -3.32 17.77
N ALA A 161 -0.29 -2.12 18.18
CA ALA A 161 0.96 -1.53 17.73
C ALA A 161 2.17 -2.38 18.09
N LEU A 162 2.20 -2.95 19.30
CA LEU A 162 3.25 -3.86 19.73
C LEU A 162 3.22 -5.16 18.92
N PHE A 163 2.04 -5.75 18.73
CA PHE A 163 1.86 -6.96 17.93
C PHE A 163 2.35 -6.76 16.50
N ARG A 164 1.98 -5.65 15.84
CA ARG A 164 2.46 -5.32 14.51
C ARG A 164 3.97 -5.10 14.48
N ARG A 165 4.51 -4.34 15.44
CA ARG A 165 5.95 -4.05 15.50
C ARG A 165 6.80 -5.32 15.60
N VAL A 166 6.30 -6.37 16.26
CA VAL A 166 6.97 -7.66 16.39
C VAL A 166 6.66 -8.58 15.21
N GLY A 167 5.42 -8.55 14.74
CA GLY A 167 4.92 -9.42 13.68
C GLY A 167 5.37 -9.00 12.28
N GLU A 168 5.35 -7.71 11.96
CA GLU A 168 5.74 -7.21 10.62
C GLU A 168 7.12 -7.71 10.17
N PRO A 169 8.20 -7.53 10.94
CA PRO A 169 9.51 -8.03 10.51
C PRO A 169 9.53 -9.55 10.38
N LYS A 170 8.76 -10.28 11.17
CA LYS A 170 8.72 -11.74 11.16
C LYS A 170 7.88 -12.32 10.02
N PHE A 171 6.76 -11.68 9.67
CA PHE A 171 5.86 -12.19 8.64
C PHE A 171 6.11 -11.57 7.26
N VAL A 172 6.53 -10.30 7.21
CA VAL A 172 6.76 -9.55 5.97
C VAL A 172 8.25 -9.50 5.64
N GLY A 173 9.12 -9.24 6.61
CA GLY A 173 10.55 -9.04 6.43
C GLY A 173 11.27 -10.23 5.82
N ASP A 174 10.97 -11.46 6.26
CA ASP A 174 11.56 -12.69 5.73
C ASP A 174 11.13 -12.95 4.28
N GLN A 175 10.04 -12.36 3.84
CA GLN A 175 9.46 -12.60 2.50
C GLN A 175 9.86 -11.53 1.48
N THR A 176 10.12 -10.30 1.89
CA THR A 176 10.35 -9.19 0.95
C THR A 176 11.82 -8.77 0.84
N GLY A 177 12.60 -8.93 1.91
CA GLY A 177 14.00 -8.48 1.93
C GLY A 177 14.20 -6.97 1.70
N LEU A 178 13.12 -6.17 1.80
CA LEU A 178 13.17 -4.73 1.64
C LEU A 178 13.56 -4.06 2.96
N SER A 179 14.40 -3.03 2.87
CA SER A 179 14.64 -2.18 4.04
C SER A 179 13.38 -1.38 4.40
N PRO A 180 13.18 -1.03 5.69
CA PRO A 180 12.02 -0.25 6.12
C PRO A 180 11.84 1.07 5.36
N ILE A 181 12.94 1.74 5.01
CA ILE A 181 12.93 2.99 4.25
C ILE A 181 12.39 2.76 2.84
N LEU A 182 12.89 1.72 2.14
CA LEU A 182 12.42 1.39 0.80
C LEU A 182 10.96 0.98 0.78
N SER A 183 10.49 0.26 1.80
CA SER A 183 9.07 -0.06 1.96
C SER A 183 8.22 1.21 2.10
N LEU A 184 8.64 2.14 2.96
CA LEU A 184 7.91 3.40 3.18
C LEU A 184 7.85 4.26 1.91
N VAL A 185 8.97 4.38 1.20
CA VAL A 185 9.04 5.11 -0.08
C VAL A 185 8.12 4.45 -1.11
N SER A 186 8.14 3.13 -1.22
CA SER A 186 7.31 2.40 -2.19
C SER A 186 5.80 2.52 -1.90
N ILE A 187 5.42 2.52 -0.62
CA ILE A 187 4.04 2.74 -0.19
C ILE A 187 3.60 4.17 -0.57
N TYR A 188 4.43 5.18 -0.28
CA TYR A 188 4.12 6.57 -0.62
C TYR A 188 3.99 6.79 -2.12
N VAL A 189 4.96 6.32 -2.91
CA VAL A 189 4.93 6.41 -4.38
C VAL A 189 3.72 5.64 -4.94
N GLY A 190 3.49 4.43 -4.44
CA GLY A 190 2.33 3.61 -4.81
C GLY A 190 1.01 4.33 -4.53
N MET A 191 0.87 4.96 -3.37
CA MET A 191 -0.30 5.76 -3.01
C MET A 191 -0.54 6.90 -4.00
N ARG A 192 0.51 7.61 -4.41
CA ARG A 192 0.42 8.72 -5.37
C ARG A 192 0.02 8.26 -6.77
N LEU A 193 0.42 7.08 -7.19
CA LEU A 193 0.16 6.53 -8.52
C LEU A 193 -1.17 5.77 -8.61
N GLY A 194 -1.54 5.01 -7.61
CA GLY A 194 -2.69 4.08 -7.65
C GLY A 194 -3.60 4.12 -6.41
N GLY A 195 -3.52 5.18 -5.57
CA GLY A 195 -4.33 5.29 -4.36
C GLY A 195 -4.10 4.13 -3.39
N VAL A 196 -5.17 3.63 -2.78
CA VAL A 196 -5.12 2.53 -1.80
C VAL A 196 -4.53 1.24 -2.41
N LEU A 197 -4.92 0.90 -3.64
CA LEU A 197 -4.35 -0.25 -4.34
C LEU A 197 -2.84 -0.07 -4.59
N GLY A 198 -2.42 1.14 -4.97
CA GLY A 198 -1.01 1.47 -5.13
C GLY A 198 -0.22 1.37 -3.82
N MET A 199 -0.79 1.71 -2.68
CA MET A 199 -0.15 1.51 -1.36
C MET A 199 0.15 0.02 -1.10
N ILE A 200 -0.80 -0.85 -1.39
CA ILE A 200 -0.67 -2.31 -1.17
C ILE A 200 0.34 -2.90 -2.17
N LEU A 201 0.27 -2.48 -3.43
CA LEU A 201 1.12 -2.99 -4.50
C LEU A 201 2.53 -2.37 -4.52
N GLY A 202 2.70 -1.18 -3.97
CA GLY A 202 3.95 -0.42 -4.01
C GLY A 202 5.18 -1.22 -3.57
N PRO A 203 5.19 -1.83 -2.38
CA PRO A 203 6.31 -2.66 -1.91
C PRO A 203 6.60 -3.84 -2.84
N THR A 204 5.57 -4.47 -3.39
CA THR A 204 5.71 -5.59 -4.33
C THR A 204 6.32 -5.15 -5.65
N VAL A 205 5.86 -4.03 -6.20
CA VAL A 205 6.41 -3.45 -7.45
C VAL A 205 7.87 -3.07 -7.27
N LEU A 206 8.21 -2.43 -6.13
CA LEU A 206 9.60 -2.10 -5.83
C LEU A 206 10.48 -3.34 -5.68
N LEU A 207 9.98 -4.38 -4.99
CA LEU A 207 10.71 -5.65 -4.85
C LEU A 207 11.00 -6.28 -6.20
N ILE A 208 10.02 -6.29 -7.10
CA ILE A 208 10.19 -6.78 -8.47
C ILE A 208 11.25 -5.95 -9.18
N ALA A 209 11.15 -4.62 -9.13
CA ALA A 209 12.12 -3.73 -9.77
C ALA A 209 13.55 -3.96 -9.25
N LEU A 210 13.73 -4.09 -7.93
CA LEU A 210 15.05 -4.38 -7.34
C LEU A 210 15.59 -5.76 -7.74
N ASN A 211 14.73 -6.78 -7.83
CA ASN A 211 15.14 -8.10 -8.29
C ASN A 211 15.51 -8.07 -9.78
N LEU A 212 14.81 -7.28 -10.60
CA LEU A 212 15.17 -7.07 -12.00
C LEU A 212 16.56 -6.43 -12.15
N VAL A 213 16.86 -5.43 -11.32
CA VAL A 213 18.19 -4.81 -11.27
C VAL A 213 19.26 -5.83 -10.87
N LYS A 214 18.97 -6.65 -9.83
CA LYS A 214 19.91 -7.69 -9.37
C LYS A 214 20.15 -8.80 -10.40
N LEU A 215 19.22 -9.05 -11.29
CA LEU A 215 19.34 -10.02 -12.38
C LEU A 215 20.20 -9.53 -13.55
N GLY A 216 20.80 -8.34 -13.44
CA GLY A 216 21.74 -7.82 -14.45
C GLY A 216 21.08 -7.30 -15.72
N LEU A 217 19.77 -7.02 -15.70
CA LEU A 217 19.07 -6.46 -16.88
C LEU A 217 19.61 -5.11 -17.32
N PHE A 218 20.14 -4.36 -16.37
CA PHE A 218 20.69 -3.04 -16.60
C PHE A 218 22.22 -3.06 -16.74
N ASP A 219 22.87 -4.24 -16.73
CA ASP A 219 24.31 -4.34 -16.88
C ASP A 219 24.76 -3.86 -18.27
N GLY A 220 23.96 -4.12 -19.31
CA GLY A 220 24.19 -3.55 -20.63
C GLY A 220 24.04 -2.03 -20.67
N VAL A 221 22.96 -1.51 -20.10
CA VAL A 221 22.72 -0.06 -20.03
C VAL A 221 23.77 0.63 -19.12
N ARG A 222 24.21 -0.05 -18.08
CA ARG A 222 25.25 0.45 -17.18
C ARG A 222 26.62 0.47 -17.86
N ALA A 223 26.97 -0.56 -18.61
CA ALA A 223 28.19 -0.59 -19.42
C ALA A 223 28.18 0.49 -20.52
N ASP A 224 27.04 0.68 -21.19
CA ASP A 224 26.86 1.72 -22.19
C ASP A 224 26.93 3.13 -21.56
N ALA A 225 26.38 3.32 -20.36
CA ALA A 225 26.46 4.59 -19.64
C ALA A 225 27.88 4.87 -19.12
N GLU A 226 28.59 3.85 -18.61
CA GLU A 226 29.99 3.96 -18.20
C GLU A 226 30.88 4.31 -19.41
N ALA A 227 30.69 3.67 -20.56
CA ALA A 227 31.38 3.98 -21.80
C ALA A 227 31.09 5.41 -22.28
N ALA A 228 29.83 5.85 -22.24
CA ALA A 228 29.46 7.21 -22.61
C ALA A 228 30.08 8.27 -21.68
N VAL A 229 30.19 7.97 -20.38
CA VAL A 229 30.85 8.86 -19.41
C VAL A 229 32.36 8.93 -19.67
N GLU A 230 33.01 7.79 -19.99
CA GLU A 230 34.43 7.75 -20.34
C GLU A 230 34.69 8.56 -21.62
N ASP A 231 33.83 8.41 -22.64
CA ASP A 231 33.92 9.19 -23.88
C ASP A 231 33.79 10.70 -23.62
N VAL A 232 32.83 11.11 -22.78
CA VAL A 232 32.68 12.53 -22.40
C VAL A 232 33.91 13.03 -21.63
N ILE A 233 34.47 12.25 -20.72
CA ILE A 233 35.67 12.60 -19.99
C ILE A 233 36.89 12.70 -20.93
N ALA A 234 36.99 11.79 -21.91
CA ALA A 234 38.06 11.83 -22.92
C ALA A 234 37.98 13.12 -23.76
N ILE A 235 36.78 13.45 -24.25
CA ILE A 235 36.53 14.70 -25.02
C ILE A 235 36.86 15.95 -24.17
N LEU A 236 36.54 15.95 -22.89
CA LEU A 236 36.82 17.07 -22.00
C LEU A 236 38.34 17.20 -21.67
N ARG A 237 39.05 16.08 -21.69
CA ARG A 237 40.54 16.07 -21.50
C ARG A 237 41.28 16.47 -22.79
N GLU A 238 40.75 16.18 -23.98
CA GLU A 238 41.34 16.54 -25.27
C GLU A 238 41.09 18.00 -25.68
N ARG A 239 40.39 18.79 -24.87
CA ARG A 239 40.21 20.21 -25.15
C ARG A 239 41.57 20.88 -24.99
N PRO A 240 42.29 21.29 -26.10
CA PRO A 240 43.51 21.96 -25.98
C PRO A 240 43.28 23.30 -25.29
N GLU A 241 44.16 23.66 -24.36
CA GLU A 241 44.27 25.01 -23.85
C GLU A 241 44.49 25.92 -25.07
N SER A 242 43.44 26.61 -25.51
CA SER A 242 43.57 27.64 -26.53
C SER A 242 44.26 28.83 -25.89
N GLU A 243 45.47 29.11 -26.39
CA GLU A 243 46.24 30.32 -26.20
C GLU A 243 45.37 31.61 -26.27
#